data_df416d9f7b00be1e9319a94189e827d6
#
_entry.id   df416d9f7b00be1e9319a94189e827d6
#
_cell.length_a   1.000
_cell.length_b   1.000
_cell.length_c   1.000
_cell.angle_alpha   90.00
_cell.angle_beta   90.00
_cell.angle_gamma   90.00
#
_symmetry.space_group_name_H-M   'P 1'
#
loop_
_entity.id
_entity.type
_entity.pdbx_description
1 polymer ?
#
loop_
_entity_poly.entity_id
_entity_poly.type
_entity_poly.pdbx_seq_one_letter_code
_entity_poly.pdbx_strand_id
1 'polypeptide(L)'
;MSVSSRIDEALNEAVALATTVGCPPRLAEALHYSVFPGGARVRPRLCLAVAGTCGDDAPALADAAAAAIELLHCASLVHDDLPCFDDAPLRRGKPSVHQAFGERLAVLVGDAMIVLAFQTLARGATAHPERLVPLLLTIGESVGMPLGIAAGQAWECEPRVSLSAYHHAKTGSLFVAACVAGAQAAGADPAPWRGVGEYLGEAYQVADDLRDALCDVDELGKPVQRDAQLGRPSAVEELGVAGAAQRLRDLVAAAVAQVPACPGADNLKALIAGESARILPKGLAGGEV
;
A
#
# COMPACT_ATOMS: atom_id res chain seq x y z
N MET A 1 18.18 -6.57 -12.93
CA MET A 1 16.73 -6.28 -13.09
C MET A 1 16.38 -5.07 -12.23
N SER A 2 15.53 -4.15 -12.69
CA SER A 2 15.07 -3.01 -11.87
C SER A 2 14.04 -3.47 -10.83
N VAL A 3 13.88 -2.70 -9.74
CA VAL A 3 12.85 -2.99 -8.72
C VAL A 3 11.45 -3.03 -9.34
N SER A 4 11.15 -2.10 -10.27
CA SER A 4 9.86 -2.10 -10.96
C SER A 4 9.64 -3.35 -11.80
N SER A 5 10.65 -3.83 -12.54
CA SER A 5 10.55 -5.07 -13.31
C SER A 5 10.30 -6.29 -12.41
N ARG A 6 10.97 -6.39 -11.26
CA ARG A 6 10.74 -7.47 -10.29
C ARG A 6 9.29 -7.51 -9.82
N ILE A 7 8.73 -6.36 -9.47
CA ILE A 7 7.34 -6.25 -9.01
C ILE A 7 6.37 -6.65 -10.12
N ASP A 8 6.55 -6.12 -11.34
CA ASP A 8 5.65 -6.41 -12.44
C ASP A 8 5.73 -7.87 -12.86
N GLU A 9 6.91 -8.50 -12.88
CA GLU A 9 7.09 -9.93 -13.15
C GLU A 9 6.40 -10.79 -12.09
N ALA A 10 6.62 -10.52 -10.79
CA ALA A 10 5.99 -11.27 -9.71
C ALA A 10 4.46 -11.17 -9.73
N LEU A 11 3.91 -9.97 -10.02
CA LEU A 11 2.47 -9.78 -10.17
C LEU A 11 1.91 -10.49 -11.41
N ASN A 12 2.61 -10.41 -12.56
CA ASN A 12 2.20 -11.12 -13.78
C ASN A 12 2.21 -12.64 -13.57
N GLU A 13 3.22 -13.18 -12.91
CA GLU A 13 3.31 -14.60 -12.57
C GLU A 13 2.16 -15.03 -11.65
N ALA A 14 1.88 -14.25 -10.58
CA ALA A 14 0.78 -14.53 -9.68
C ALA A 14 -0.58 -14.54 -10.42
N VAL A 15 -0.86 -13.52 -11.23
CA VAL A 15 -2.10 -13.42 -12.01
C VAL A 15 -2.20 -14.55 -13.03
N ALA A 16 -1.11 -14.89 -13.72
CA ALA A 16 -1.11 -15.99 -14.69
C ALA A 16 -1.44 -17.34 -14.03
N LEU A 17 -0.91 -17.59 -12.83
CA LEU A 17 -1.23 -18.80 -12.06
C LEU A 17 -2.71 -18.88 -11.64
N ALA A 18 -3.34 -17.75 -11.36
CA ALA A 18 -4.76 -17.69 -10.99
C ALA A 18 -5.70 -17.77 -12.20
N THR A 19 -5.22 -17.43 -13.40
CA THR A 19 -6.03 -17.34 -14.63
C THR A 19 -5.79 -18.48 -15.61
N THR A 20 -5.42 -19.66 -15.11
CA THR A 20 -5.22 -20.87 -15.90
C THR A 20 -6.52 -21.40 -16.52
N VAL A 21 -6.39 -22.41 -17.41
CA VAL A 21 -7.53 -23.07 -18.05
C VAL A 21 -8.57 -23.52 -17.02
N GLY A 22 -9.82 -23.14 -17.23
CA GLY A 22 -10.94 -23.41 -16.29
C GLY A 22 -11.33 -22.22 -15.41
N CYS A 23 -10.54 -21.14 -15.36
CA CYS A 23 -10.95 -19.91 -14.71
C CYS A 23 -12.12 -19.25 -15.48
N PRO A 24 -13.18 -18.73 -14.78
CA PRO A 24 -14.22 -17.94 -15.42
C PRO A 24 -13.64 -16.73 -16.16
N PRO A 25 -13.86 -16.58 -17.48
CA PRO A 25 -13.13 -15.58 -18.29
C PRO A 25 -13.31 -14.13 -17.78
N ARG A 26 -14.54 -13.74 -17.41
CA ARG A 26 -14.80 -12.39 -16.90
C ARG A 26 -14.15 -12.12 -15.55
N LEU A 27 -13.99 -13.14 -14.69
CA LEU A 27 -13.27 -12.99 -13.43
C LEU A 27 -11.77 -12.83 -13.67
N ALA A 28 -11.20 -13.59 -14.61
CA ALA A 28 -9.80 -13.44 -15.03
C ALA A 28 -9.52 -12.04 -15.60
N GLU A 29 -10.43 -11.54 -16.45
CA GLU A 29 -10.34 -10.20 -17.01
C GLU A 29 -10.43 -9.12 -15.92
N ALA A 30 -11.36 -9.24 -14.98
CA ALA A 30 -11.51 -8.33 -13.85
C ALA A 30 -10.27 -8.34 -12.93
N LEU A 31 -9.67 -9.52 -12.68
CA LEU A 31 -8.44 -9.65 -11.91
C LEU A 31 -7.28 -8.89 -12.59
N HIS A 32 -7.06 -9.13 -13.88
CA HIS A 32 -6.03 -8.42 -14.63
C HIS A 32 -6.29 -6.90 -14.62
N TYR A 33 -7.52 -6.48 -14.85
CA TYR A 33 -7.93 -5.07 -14.84
C TYR A 33 -7.68 -4.39 -13.49
N SER A 34 -7.87 -5.12 -12.37
CA SER A 34 -7.67 -4.60 -11.00
C SER A 34 -6.20 -4.36 -10.69
N VAL A 35 -5.32 -5.21 -11.23
CA VAL A 35 -3.89 -5.19 -10.95
C VAL A 35 -3.14 -4.30 -11.95
N PHE A 36 -3.55 -4.28 -13.24
CA PHE A 36 -2.83 -3.61 -14.34
C PHE A 36 -3.70 -2.59 -15.12
N PRO A 37 -3.11 -1.47 -15.57
CA PRO A 37 -1.85 -0.93 -15.10
C PRO A 37 -1.96 -0.50 -13.66
N GLY A 38 -0.91 -0.72 -12.88
CA GLY A 38 -0.87 -0.35 -11.47
C GLY A 38 -0.68 1.16 -11.25
N GLY A 39 -0.74 1.56 -9.97
CA GLY A 39 -0.32 2.89 -9.51
C GLY A 39 1.19 2.98 -9.28
N ALA A 40 1.59 3.85 -8.35
CA ALA A 40 3.01 4.11 -8.03
C ALA A 40 3.76 2.91 -7.41
N ARG A 41 3.07 1.83 -7.04
CA ARG A 41 3.69 0.61 -6.45
C ARG A 41 4.58 0.93 -5.24
N VAL A 42 4.18 1.89 -4.41
CA VAL A 42 5.02 2.39 -3.29
C VAL A 42 5.33 1.29 -2.28
N ARG A 43 4.30 0.55 -1.85
CA ARG A 43 4.45 -0.49 -0.81
C ARG A 43 5.33 -1.67 -1.26
N PRO A 44 5.13 -2.28 -2.43
CA PRO A 44 6.02 -3.35 -2.90
C PRO A 44 7.44 -2.85 -3.18
N ARG A 45 7.63 -1.61 -3.65
CA ARG A 45 8.97 -1.00 -3.82
C ARG A 45 9.67 -0.84 -2.48
N LEU A 46 8.95 -0.41 -1.44
CA LEU A 46 9.48 -0.30 -0.08
C LEU A 46 9.89 -1.67 0.48
N CYS A 47 9.05 -2.70 0.29
CA CYS A 47 9.34 -4.07 0.71
C CYS A 47 10.64 -4.58 0.08
N LEU A 48 10.79 -4.45 -1.24
CA LEU A 48 12.02 -4.86 -1.94
C LEU A 48 13.23 -4.00 -1.58
N ALA A 49 13.04 -2.71 -1.32
CA ALA A 49 14.13 -1.83 -0.90
C ALA A 49 14.66 -2.22 0.48
N VAL A 50 13.77 -2.57 1.42
CA VAL A 50 14.17 -3.08 2.74
C VAL A 50 14.85 -4.44 2.61
N ALA A 51 14.28 -5.37 1.82
CA ALA A 51 14.93 -6.67 1.57
C ALA A 51 16.34 -6.50 1.01
N GLY A 52 16.50 -5.63 -0.02
CA GLY A 52 17.81 -5.31 -0.60
C GLY A 52 18.78 -4.69 0.41
N THR A 53 18.29 -3.84 1.31
CA THR A 53 19.08 -3.24 2.37
C THR A 53 19.56 -4.28 3.40
N CYS A 54 18.75 -5.32 3.63
CA CYS A 54 19.06 -6.46 4.51
C CYS A 54 19.90 -7.57 3.85
N GLY A 55 20.21 -7.45 2.55
CA GLY A 55 21.06 -8.42 1.84
C GLY A 55 20.34 -9.29 0.81
N ASP A 56 18.99 -9.32 0.80
CA ASP A 56 18.12 -10.03 -0.19
C ASP A 56 18.62 -11.45 -0.53
N ASP A 57 18.87 -12.27 0.50
CA ASP A 57 19.39 -13.64 0.35
C ASP A 57 18.37 -14.61 -0.25
N ALA A 58 17.09 -14.22 -0.29
CA ALA A 58 15.98 -14.99 -0.85
C ALA A 58 15.13 -14.13 -1.79
N PRO A 59 15.63 -13.71 -2.97
CA PRO A 59 14.94 -12.76 -3.87
C PRO A 59 13.53 -13.21 -4.26
N ALA A 60 13.32 -14.50 -4.51
CA ALA A 60 12.00 -15.04 -4.87
C ALA A 60 10.96 -14.87 -3.73
N LEU A 61 11.41 -14.97 -2.48
CA LEU A 61 10.55 -14.75 -1.32
C LEU A 61 10.25 -13.25 -1.12
N ALA A 62 11.24 -12.40 -1.32
CA ALA A 62 11.06 -10.95 -1.27
C ALA A 62 10.10 -10.47 -2.37
N ASP A 63 10.23 -10.99 -3.60
CA ASP A 63 9.31 -10.68 -4.72
C ASP A 63 7.89 -11.17 -4.42
N ALA A 64 7.73 -12.36 -3.85
CA ALA A 64 6.43 -12.90 -3.45
C ALA A 64 5.79 -12.07 -2.33
N ALA A 65 6.56 -11.62 -1.34
CA ALA A 65 6.07 -10.75 -0.27
C ALA A 65 5.62 -9.39 -0.81
N ALA A 66 6.41 -8.79 -1.70
CA ALA A 66 6.08 -7.54 -2.36
C ALA A 66 4.80 -7.66 -3.23
N ALA A 67 4.67 -8.75 -4.00
CA ALA A 67 3.49 -9.02 -4.81
C ALA A 67 2.25 -9.28 -3.95
N ALA A 68 2.38 -10.03 -2.85
CA ALA A 68 1.28 -10.28 -1.91
C ALA A 68 0.73 -8.98 -1.30
N ILE A 69 1.62 -8.09 -0.86
CA ILE A 69 1.26 -6.76 -0.32
C ILE A 69 0.51 -5.93 -1.37
N GLU A 70 0.96 -5.93 -2.62
CA GLU A 70 0.30 -5.16 -3.68
C GLU A 70 -1.06 -5.78 -4.08
N LEU A 71 -1.19 -7.09 -4.12
CA LEU A 71 -2.47 -7.77 -4.37
C LEU A 71 -3.50 -7.43 -3.30
N LEU A 72 -3.10 -7.44 -2.02
CA LEU A 72 -3.96 -7.04 -0.90
C LEU A 72 -4.36 -5.57 -0.96
N HIS A 73 -3.42 -4.69 -1.36
CA HIS A 73 -3.73 -3.30 -1.62
C HIS A 73 -4.72 -3.13 -2.78
N CYS A 74 -4.54 -3.85 -3.88
CA CYS A 74 -5.49 -3.81 -5.00
C CYS A 74 -6.87 -4.34 -4.58
N ALA A 75 -6.93 -5.42 -3.79
CA ALA A 75 -8.18 -5.95 -3.26
C ALA A 75 -8.91 -4.91 -2.40
N SER A 76 -8.19 -4.23 -1.49
CA SER A 76 -8.79 -3.19 -0.66
C SER A 76 -9.35 -2.02 -1.47
N LEU A 77 -8.68 -1.60 -2.55
CA LEU A 77 -9.19 -0.55 -3.43
C LEU A 77 -10.44 -0.97 -4.19
N VAL A 78 -10.51 -2.23 -4.66
CA VAL A 78 -11.69 -2.74 -5.36
C VAL A 78 -12.90 -2.78 -4.43
N HIS A 79 -12.72 -3.20 -3.18
CA HIS A 79 -13.79 -3.23 -2.19
C HIS A 79 -14.18 -1.82 -1.75
N ASP A 80 -13.21 -0.93 -1.55
CA ASP A 80 -13.44 0.47 -1.16
C ASP A 80 -14.27 1.23 -2.22
N ASP A 81 -14.09 0.92 -3.50
CA ASP A 81 -14.85 1.54 -4.60
C ASP A 81 -16.30 1.09 -4.70
N LEU A 82 -16.74 0.02 -4.01
CA LEU A 82 -18.10 -0.50 -4.10
C LEU A 82 -19.16 0.52 -3.65
N PRO A 83 -20.41 0.43 -4.16
CA PRO A 83 -21.49 1.34 -3.77
C PRO A 83 -21.83 1.35 -2.28
N CYS A 84 -21.52 0.27 -1.54
CA CYS A 84 -21.72 0.20 -0.10
C CYS A 84 -20.61 0.89 0.72
N PHE A 85 -19.56 1.38 0.07
CA PHE A 85 -18.46 2.15 0.64
C PHE A 85 -18.36 3.52 -0.04
N ASP A 86 -17.32 3.77 -0.84
CA ASP A 86 -17.09 5.08 -1.47
C ASP A 86 -17.95 5.35 -2.71
N ASP A 87 -18.57 4.33 -3.31
CA ASP A 87 -19.29 4.42 -4.59
C ASP A 87 -18.49 5.20 -5.65
N ALA A 88 -17.20 4.87 -5.75
CA ALA A 88 -16.29 5.61 -6.58
C ALA A 88 -16.46 5.21 -8.06
N PRO A 89 -16.83 6.14 -8.96
CA PRO A 89 -17.03 5.80 -10.38
C PRO A 89 -15.70 5.53 -11.10
N LEU A 90 -14.60 6.13 -10.62
CA LEU A 90 -13.29 6.06 -11.24
C LEU A 90 -12.21 5.68 -10.21
N ARG A 91 -11.24 4.89 -10.65
CA ARG A 91 -10.00 4.59 -9.93
C ARG A 91 -8.81 4.72 -10.89
N ARG A 92 -7.84 5.57 -10.55
CA ARG A 92 -6.64 5.80 -11.38
C ARG A 92 -6.98 6.20 -12.83
N GLY A 93 -7.99 7.06 -13.00
CA GLY A 93 -8.45 7.56 -14.31
C GLY A 93 -9.22 6.55 -15.17
N LYS A 94 -9.56 5.36 -14.65
CA LYS A 94 -10.39 4.34 -15.30
C LYS A 94 -11.67 4.11 -14.52
N PRO A 95 -12.74 3.59 -15.15
CA PRO A 95 -13.90 3.08 -14.42
C PRO A 95 -13.46 2.13 -13.30
N SER A 96 -14.03 2.26 -12.11
CA SER A 96 -13.80 1.31 -11.03
C SER A 96 -14.28 -0.10 -11.43
N VAL A 97 -13.82 -1.12 -10.73
CA VAL A 97 -14.13 -2.51 -11.13
C VAL A 97 -15.63 -2.78 -11.10
N HIS A 98 -16.37 -2.24 -10.13
CA HIS A 98 -17.82 -2.41 -10.09
C HIS A 98 -18.53 -1.71 -11.25
N GLN A 99 -18.01 -0.59 -11.73
CA GLN A 99 -18.54 0.09 -12.93
C GLN A 99 -18.22 -0.70 -14.21
N ALA A 100 -17.02 -1.26 -14.33
CA ALA A 100 -16.60 -1.96 -15.55
C ALA A 100 -17.16 -3.40 -15.66
N PHE A 101 -17.27 -4.12 -14.54
CA PHE A 101 -17.61 -5.56 -14.50
C PHE A 101 -18.86 -5.89 -13.69
N GLY A 102 -19.40 -4.93 -12.96
CA GLY A 102 -20.53 -5.09 -12.04
C GLY A 102 -20.09 -5.49 -10.62
N GLU A 103 -20.93 -5.16 -9.63
CA GLU A 103 -20.65 -5.34 -8.21
C GLU A 103 -20.29 -6.77 -7.84
N ARG A 104 -21.00 -7.77 -8.39
CA ARG A 104 -20.73 -9.19 -8.09
C ARG A 104 -19.30 -9.61 -8.41
N LEU A 105 -18.81 -9.17 -9.59
CA LEU A 105 -17.42 -9.49 -9.98
C LEU A 105 -16.41 -8.65 -9.19
N ALA A 106 -16.75 -7.43 -8.81
CA ALA A 106 -15.90 -6.62 -7.96
C ALA A 106 -15.68 -7.27 -6.58
N VAL A 107 -16.74 -7.76 -5.92
CA VAL A 107 -16.60 -8.51 -4.67
C VAL A 107 -15.74 -9.75 -4.87
N LEU A 108 -16.08 -10.59 -5.88
CA LEU A 108 -15.36 -11.86 -6.10
C LEU A 108 -13.90 -11.68 -6.50
N VAL A 109 -13.55 -10.64 -7.24
CA VAL A 109 -12.16 -10.39 -7.61
C VAL A 109 -11.34 -9.87 -6.43
N GLY A 110 -11.95 -9.06 -5.54
CA GLY A 110 -11.31 -8.66 -4.30
C GLY A 110 -11.00 -9.87 -3.41
N ASP A 111 -11.99 -10.75 -3.21
CA ASP A 111 -11.81 -12.00 -2.45
C ASP A 111 -10.74 -12.90 -3.09
N ALA A 112 -10.77 -13.04 -4.42
CA ALA A 112 -9.76 -13.83 -5.15
C ALA A 112 -8.35 -13.27 -4.98
N MET A 113 -8.17 -11.94 -5.00
CA MET A 113 -6.87 -11.31 -4.77
C MET A 113 -6.34 -11.54 -3.35
N ILE A 114 -7.22 -11.54 -2.34
CA ILE A 114 -6.83 -11.86 -0.95
C ILE A 114 -6.27 -13.28 -0.88
N VAL A 115 -6.97 -14.25 -1.44
CA VAL A 115 -6.50 -15.64 -1.46
C VAL A 115 -5.21 -15.79 -2.27
N LEU A 116 -5.15 -15.15 -3.44
CA LEU A 116 -3.98 -15.17 -4.32
C LEU A 116 -2.73 -14.61 -3.65
N ALA A 117 -2.85 -13.56 -2.84
CA ALA A 117 -1.75 -12.97 -2.10
C ALA A 117 -1.08 -14.01 -1.18
N PHE A 118 -1.87 -14.73 -0.39
CA PHE A 118 -1.34 -15.78 0.50
C PHE A 118 -0.80 -17.00 -0.27
N GLN A 119 -1.41 -17.36 -1.40
CA GLN A 119 -0.89 -18.41 -2.28
C GLN A 119 0.46 -18.01 -2.88
N THR A 120 0.60 -16.76 -3.33
CA THR A 120 1.86 -16.22 -3.88
C THR A 120 2.96 -16.28 -2.83
N LEU A 121 2.67 -15.83 -1.61
CA LEU A 121 3.62 -15.88 -0.50
C LEU A 121 4.07 -17.32 -0.18
N ALA A 122 3.12 -18.26 -0.10
CA ALA A 122 3.41 -19.65 0.18
C ALA A 122 4.30 -20.31 -0.89
N ARG A 123 4.09 -19.98 -2.17
CA ARG A 123 4.94 -20.45 -3.27
C ARG A 123 6.34 -19.87 -3.21
N GLY A 124 6.46 -18.55 -2.94
CA GLY A 124 7.76 -17.89 -2.81
C GLY A 124 8.59 -18.40 -1.64
N ALA A 125 7.95 -18.91 -0.58
CA ALA A 125 8.62 -19.42 0.61
C ALA A 125 9.15 -20.87 0.47
N THR A 126 9.02 -21.52 -0.69
CA THR A 126 9.36 -22.93 -0.86
C THR A 126 10.81 -23.25 -0.51
N ALA A 127 11.74 -22.34 -0.80
CA ALA A 127 13.16 -22.50 -0.46
C ALA A 127 13.48 -22.12 1.00
N HIS A 128 12.62 -21.34 1.66
CA HIS A 128 12.77 -20.83 3.02
C HIS A 128 11.47 -20.98 3.82
N PRO A 129 10.98 -22.22 4.02
CA PRO A 129 9.69 -22.47 4.66
C PRO A 129 9.61 -21.97 6.10
N GLU A 130 10.76 -21.84 6.79
CA GLU A 130 10.86 -21.28 8.14
C GLU A 130 10.46 -19.80 8.22
N ARG A 131 10.56 -19.06 7.11
CA ARG A 131 10.17 -17.63 7.03
C ARG A 131 8.68 -17.45 6.69
N LEU A 132 7.98 -18.50 6.28
CA LEU A 132 6.59 -18.40 5.84
C LEU A 132 5.64 -17.97 6.96
N VAL A 133 5.72 -18.61 8.13
CA VAL A 133 4.80 -18.32 9.24
C VAL A 133 4.93 -16.87 9.74
N PRO A 134 6.11 -16.33 10.01
CA PRO A 134 6.28 -14.92 10.34
C PRO A 134 5.70 -13.97 9.29
N LEU A 135 5.94 -14.23 8.00
CA LEU A 135 5.43 -13.42 6.90
C LEU A 135 3.91 -13.49 6.79
N LEU A 136 3.30 -14.67 6.94
CA LEU A 136 1.84 -14.83 6.94
C LEU A 136 1.20 -14.04 8.08
N LEU A 137 1.77 -14.07 9.27
CA LEU A 137 1.27 -13.30 10.42
C LEU A 137 1.40 -11.80 10.16
N THR A 138 2.57 -11.32 9.77
CA THR A 138 2.80 -9.89 9.47
C THR A 138 1.82 -9.35 8.42
N ILE A 139 1.68 -10.06 7.30
CA ILE A 139 0.81 -9.63 6.21
C ILE A 139 -0.67 -9.81 6.59
N GLY A 140 -1.03 -10.90 7.25
CA GLY A 140 -2.40 -11.16 7.72
C GLY A 140 -2.88 -10.12 8.74
N GLU A 141 -2.07 -9.77 9.72
CA GLU A 141 -2.36 -8.74 10.72
C GLU A 141 -2.54 -7.36 10.09
N SER A 142 -1.79 -7.06 9.03
CA SER A 142 -1.88 -5.76 8.34
C SER A 142 -3.17 -5.58 7.52
N VAL A 143 -3.87 -6.66 7.22
CA VAL A 143 -5.11 -6.65 6.44
C VAL A 143 -6.33 -6.99 7.29
N GLY A 144 -6.18 -7.86 8.27
CA GLY A 144 -7.25 -8.37 9.12
C GLY A 144 -7.60 -7.45 10.29
N MET A 145 -8.03 -8.09 11.38
CA MET A 145 -8.35 -7.43 12.65
C MET A 145 -7.26 -7.74 13.69
N PRO A 146 -7.06 -6.88 14.70
CA PRO A 146 -7.83 -5.66 15.01
C PRO A 146 -7.30 -4.37 14.38
N LEU A 147 -6.15 -4.35 13.72
CA LEU A 147 -5.43 -3.13 13.33
C LEU A 147 -5.11 -3.03 11.84
N GLY A 148 -5.58 -3.98 11.03
CA GLY A 148 -5.33 -4.00 9.58
C GLY A 148 -6.39 -3.22 8.79
N ILE A 149 -6.27 -3.27 7.45
CA ILE A 149 -7.13 -2.53 6.51
C ILE A 149 -8.62 -2.79 6.74
N ALA A 150 -9.02 -4.05 7.01
CA ALA A 150 -10.42 -4.39 7.25
C ALA A 150 -10.97 -3.69 8.51
N ALA A 151 -10.17 -3.63 9.58
CA ALA A 151 -10.53 -2.85 10.77
C ALA A 151 -10.55 -1.35 10.46
N GLY A 152 -9.59 -0.85 9.67
CA GLY A 152 -9.56 0.53 9.21
C GLY A 152 -10.82 0.91 8.45
N GLN A 153 -11.28 0.06 7.55
CA GLN A 153 -12.52 0.28 6.80
C GLN A 153 -13.76 0.21 7.70
N ALA A 154 -13.77 -0.70 8.68
CA ALA A 154 -14.88 -0.83 9.62
C ALA A 154 -15.02 0.37 10.55
N TRP A 155 -13.95 1.10 10.86
CA TRP A 155 -14.03 2.34 11.63
C TRP A 155 -14.94 3.40 10.99
N GLU A 156 -15.12 3.38 9.68
CA GLU A 156 -16.07 4.28 8.97
C GLU A 156 -17.54 3.98 9.30
N CYS A 157 -17.84 2.78 9.82
CA CYS A 157 -19.17 2.37 10.25
C CYS A 157 -19.44 2.67 11.73
N GLU A 158 -18.43 3.13 12.48
CA GLU A 158 -18.56 3.38 13.90
C GLU A 158 -19.01 4.82 14.19
N PRO A 159 -19.89 5.06 15.19
CA PRO A 159 -20.40 6.40 15.50
C PRO A 159 -19.35 7.35 16.08
N ARG A 160 -18.23 6.83 16.53
CA ARG A 160 -17.09 7.60 17.03
C ARG A 160 -15.80 6.95 16.57
N VAL A 161 -14.98 7.68 15.85
CA VAL A 161 -13.71 7.22 15.30
C VAL A 161 -12.57 7.95 15.98
N SER A 162 -11.55 7.20 16.43
CA SER A 162 -10.23 7.77 16.71
C SER A 162 -9.52 7.94 15.38
N LEU A 163 -9.29 9.20 14.96
CA LEU A 163 -8.60 9.50 13.72
C LEU A 163 -7.26 8.76 13.60
N SER A 164 -6.46 8.81 14.66
CA SER A 164 -5.15 8.13 14.69
C SER A 164 -5.29 6.61 14.50
N ALA A 165 -6.26 5.97 15.16
CA ALA A 165 -6.50 4.53 14.99
C ALA A 165 -6.98 4.19 13.58
N TYR A 166 -7.86 5.00 13.01
CA TYR A 166 -8.36 4.86 11.64
C TYR A 166 -7.24 4.96 10.61
N HIS A 167 -6.44 6.05 10.64
CA HIS A 167 -5.34 6.25 9.71
C HIS A 167 -4.27 5.17 9.83
N HIS A 168 -3.95 4.77 11.07
CA HIS A 168 -3.00 3.68 11.30
C HIS A 168 -3.49 2.37 10.69
N ALA A 169 -4.75 2.00 10.90
CA ALA A 169 -5.32 0.76 10.39
C ALA A 169 -5.52 0.81 8.87
N LYS A 170 -6.17 1.85 8.33
CA LYS A 170 -6.52 1.92 6.90
C LYS A 170 -5.29 2.08 6.00
N THR A 171 -4.30 2.86 6.42
CA THR A 171 -3.15 3.21 5.58
C THR A 171 -1.82 2.72 6.16
N GLY A 172 -1.56 2.99 7.43
CA GLY A 172 -0.29 2.73 8.09
C GLY A 172 0.08 1.24 8.17
N SER A 173 -0.90 0.37 8.46
CA SER A 173 -0.67 -1.06 8.67
C SER A 173 0.07 -1.75 7.52
N LEU A 174 -0.28 -1.43 6.28
CA LEU A 174 0.35 -2.04 5.11
C LEU A 174 1.73 -1.44 4.78
N PHE A 175 2.03 -0.20 5.23
CA PHE A 175 3.39 0.34 5.17
C PHE A 175 4.30 -0.34 6.21
N VAL A 176 3.79 -0.58 7.40
CA VAL A 176 4.49 -1.37 8.43
C VAL A 176 4.77 -2.77 7.90
N ALA A 177 3.75 -3.44 7.33
CA ALA A 177 3.93 -4.76 6.74
C ALA A 177 4.98 -4.76 5.62
N ALA A 178 5.03 -3.74 4.77
CA ALA A 178 6.02 -3.64 3.69
C ALA A 178 7.46 -3.62 4.25
N CYS A 179 7.73 -2.83 5.28
CA CYS A 179 9.04 -2.75 5.89
C CYS A 179 9.40 -4.04 6.65
N VAL A 180 8.49 -4.55 7.47
CA VAL A 180 8.69 -5.74 8.30
C VAL A 180 8.84 -7.00 7.42
N ALA A 181 7.95 -7.18 6.43
CA ALA A 181 8.01 -8.32 5.52
C ALA A 181 9.28 -8.31 4.63
N GLY A 182 9.74 -7.12 4.20
CA GLY A 182 11.01 -7.01 3.48
C GLY A 182 12.19 -7.54 4.30
N ALA A 183 12.29 -7.17 5.58
CA ALA A 183 13.32 -7.67 6.48
C ALA A 183 13.17 -9.18 6.74
N GLN A 184 11.95 -9.65 7.01
CA GLN A 184 11.65 -11.07 7.23
C GLN A 184 11.99 -11.92 6.01
N ALA A 185 11.65 -11.45 4.79
CA ALA A 185 11.96 -12.16 3.56
C ALA A 185 13.47 -12.29 3.34
N ALA A 186 14.26 -11.31 3.76
CA ALA A 186 15.72 -11.35 3.73
C ALA A 186 16.36 -12.01 4.98
N GLY A 187 15.57 -12.66 5.85
CA GLY A 187 16.09 -13.35 7.05
C GLY A 187 16.69 -12.42 8.11
N ALA A 188 16.41 -11.12 8.06
CA ALA A 188 16.88 -10.12 9.02
C ALA A 188 15.89 -9.93 10.18
N ASP A 189 16.37 -9.34 11.29
CA ASP A 189 15.51 -8.94 12.41
C ASP A 189 14.48 -7.88 11.92
N PRO A 190 13.18 -8.15 11.98
CA PRO A 190 12.15 -7.22 11.52
C PRO A 190 11.84 -6.09 12.52
N ALA A 191 12.20 -6.24 13.80
CA ALA A 191 11.78 -5.31 14.86
C ALA A 191 12.20 -3.85 14.61
N PRO A 192 13.44 -3.54 14.16
CA PRO A 192 13.86 -2.17 13.89
C PRO A 192 13.10 -1.49 12.71
N TRP A 193 12.47 -2.29 11.83
CA TRP A 193 11.82 -1.78 10.62
C TRP A 193 10.38 -1.31 10.82
N ARG A 194 9.77 -1.69 11.94
CA ARG A 194 8.39 -1.30 12.26
C ARG A 194 8.20 0.22 12.29
N GLY A 195 9.07 0.94 13.02
CA GLY A 195 9.00 2.39 13.15
C GLY A 195 9.19 3.12 11.81
N VAL A 196 10.02 2.59 10.92
CA VAL A 196 10.14 3.14 9.54
C VAL A 196 8.79 3.08 8.83
N GLY A 197 8.10 1.93 8.89
CA GLY A 197 6.78 1.75 8.28
C GLY A 197 5.70 2.64 8.90
N GLU A 198 5.71 2.82 10.22
CA GLU A 198 4.76 3.67 10.95
C GLU A 198 4.86 5.14 10.50
N TYR A 199 6.07 5.71 10.50
CA TYR A 199 6.29 7.08 10.05
C TYR A 199 5.97 7.28 8.56
N LEU A 200 6.31 6.31 7.69
CA LEU A 200 5.99 6.40 6.27
C LEU A 200 4.49 6.27 6.00
N GLY A 201 3.78 5.43 6.75
CA GLY A 201 2.34 5.29 6.63
C GLY A 201 1.60 6.59 7.01
N GLU A 202 2.00 7.22 8.10
CA GLU A 202 1.47 8.54 8.52
C GLU A 202 1.84 9.63 7.52
N ALA A 203 3.09 9.66 7.04
CA ALA A 203 3.54 10.61 6.02
C ALA A 203 2.72 10.49 4.74
N TYR A 204 2.40 9.26 4.32
CA TYR A 204 1.60 9.02 3.14
C TYR A 204 0.16 9.52 3.30
N GLN A 205 -0.44 9.35 4.48
CA GLN A 205 -1.78 9.88 4.77
C GLN A 205 -1.79 11.41 4.73
N VAL A 206 -0.85 12.08 5.39
CA VAL A 206 -0.74 13.55 5.35
C VAL A 206 -0.53 14.05 3.91
N ALA A 207 0.22 13.31 3.09
CA ALA A 207 0.40 13.64 1.68
C ALA A 207 -0.88 13.45 0.85
N ASP A 208 -1.71 12.46 1.19
CA ASP A 208 -3.01 12.24 0.53
C ASP A 208 -3.98 13.37 0.89
N ASP A 209 -4.06 13.77 2.16
CA ASP A 209 -4.84 14.91 2.65
C ASP A 209 -4.45 16.22 1.95
N LEU A 210 -3.12 16.47 1.79
CA LEU A 210 -2.62 17.62 1.06
C LEU A 210 -3.03 17.59 -0.42
N ARG A 211 -2.99 16.43 -1.06
CA ARG A 211 -3.41 16.28 -2.45
C ARG A 211 -4.91 16.45 -2.63
N ASP A 212 -5.71 15.91 -1.71
CA ASP A 212 -7.17 16.08 -1.74
C ASP A 212 -7.57 17.56 -1.59
N ALA A 213 -6.82 18.33 -0.81
CA ALA A 213 -7.06 19.75 -0.58
C ALA A 213 -6.56 20.68 -1.71
N LEU A 214 -5.52 20.28 -2.47
CA LEU A 214 -4.78 21.19 -3.37
C LEU A 214 -4.82 20.80 -4.84
N CYS A 215 -5.11 19.54 -5.20
CA CYS A 215 -5.10 19.07 -6.57
C CYS A 215 -6.51 19.02 -7.17
N ASP A 216 -6.60 19.20 -8.49
CA ASP A 216 -7.84 19.05 -9.23
C ASP A 216 -8.15 17.58 -9.54
N VAL A 217 -9.43 17.30 -9.89
CA VAL A 217 -9.92 15.95 -10.26
C VAL A 217 -9.08 15.32 -11.38
N ASP A 218 -8.63 16.10 -12.34
CA ASP A 218 -7.85 15.63 -13.48
C ASP A 218 -6.42 15.19 -13.08
N GLU A 219 -5.85 15.80 -12.03
CA GLU A 219 -4.52 15.39 -11.51
C GLU A 219 -4.60 14.16 -10.60
N LEU A 220 -5.69 14.00 -9.84
CA LEU A 220 -5.87 12.92 -8.87
C LEU A 220 -6.45 11.63 -9.47
N GLY A 221 -7.21 11.73 -10.56
CA GLY A 221 -7.91 10.59 -11.15
C GLY A 221 -9.00 9.97 -10.25
N LYS A 222 -9.41 10.69 -9.20
CA LYS A 222 -10.52 10.38 -8.28
C LYS A 222 -11.25 11.67 -7.89
N PRO A 223 -12.51 11.63 -7.41
CA PRO A 223 -13.22 12.81 -6.90
C PRO A 223 -12.42 13.47 -5.75
N VAL A 224 -12.36 14.81 -5.76
CA VAL A 224 -11.71 15.63 -4.72
C VAL A 224 -12.70 16.04 -3.64
N GLN A 225 -12.21 16.47 -2.47
CA GLN A 225 -12.98 16.93 -1.32
C GLN A 225 -13.98 15.89 -0.76
N ARG A 226 -13.74 14.61 -1.04
CA ARG A 226 -14.61 13.54 -0.54
C ARG A 226 -14.50 13.37 0.97
N ASP A 227 -13.30 13.56 1.52
CA ASP A 227 -13.07 13.47 2.96
C ASP A 227 -13.82 14.57 3.71
N ALA A 228 -13.81 15.80 3.20
CA ALA A 228 -14.59 16.90 3.75
C ALA A 228 -16.12 16.65 3.66
N GLN A 229 -16.61 16.07 2.53
CA GLN A 229 -18.02 15.72 2.36
C GLN A 229 -18.48 14.61 3.33
N LEU A 230 -17.58 13.69 3.69
CA LEU A 230 -17.83 12.57 4.59
C LEU A 230 -17.51 12.91 6.05
N GLY A 231 -17.09 14.15 6.34
CA GLY A 231 -16.70 14.58 7.70
C GLY A 231 -15.49 13.83 8.25
N ARG A 232 -14.62 13.32 7.36
CA ARG A 232 -13.37 12.67 7.73
C ARG A 232 -12.38 13.73 8.14
N PRO A 233 -11.78 13.67 9.35
CA PRO A 233 -10.77 14.63 9.76
C PRO A 233 -9.51 14.50 8.89
N SER A 234 -8.89 15.63 8.54
CA SER A 234 -7.66 15.66 7.75
C SER A 234 -6.57 16.50 8.43
N ALA A 235 -5.31 16.19 8.13
CA ALA A 235 -4.18 16.98 8.62
C ALA A 235 -4.24 18.43 8.14
N VAL A 236 -4.85 18.69 6.98
CA VAL A 236 -5.04 20.04 6.44
C VAL A 236 -6.09 20.82 7.23
N GLU A 237 -7.16 20.19 7.69
CA GLU A 237 -8.16 20.82 8.55
C GLU A 237 -7.60 21.18 9.93
N GLU A 238 -6.77 20.30 10.50
CA GLU A 238 -6.19 20.53 11.84
C GLU A 238 -5.04 21.53 11.83
N LEU A 239 -4.14 21.47 10.84
CA LEU A 239 -2.85 22.18 10.84
C LEU A 239 -2.76 23.28 9.77
N GLY A 240 -3.74 23.37 8.89
CA GLY A 240 -3.63 24.14 7.66
C GLY A 240 -2.62 23.54 6.67
N VAL A 241 -2.60 24.03 5.43
CA VAL A 241 -1.72 23.52 4.36
C VAL A 241 -0.23 23.59 4.74
N ALA A 242 0.22 24.73 5.30
CA ALA A 242 1.61 24.89 5.68
C ALA A 242 2.02 23.98 6.84
N GLY A 243 1.15 23.81 7.84
CA GLY A 243 1.38 22.93 8.98
C GLY A 243 1.39 21.44 8.55
N ALA A 244 0.46 21.02 7.69
CA ALA A 244 0.43 19.67 7.13
C ALA A 244 1.69 19.37 6.29
N ALA A 245 2.15 20.32 5.47
CA ALA A 245 3.39 20.19 4.71
C ALA A 245 4.63 20.09 5.63
N GLN A 246 4.66 20.83 6.74
CA GLN A 246 5.73 20.69 7.74
C GLN A 246 5.66 19.32 8.43
N ARG A 247 4.47 18.88 8.86
CA ARG A 247 4.26 17.56 9.45
C ARG A 247 4.75 16.43 8.54
N LEU A 248 4.46 16.53 7.24
CA LEU A 248 4.95 15.56 6.25
C LEU A 248 6.48 15.49 6.24
N ARG A 249 7.16 16.66 6.21
CA ARG A 249 8.63 16.72 6.25
C ARG A 249 9.19 16.09 7.52
N ASP A 250 8.60 16.38 8.67
CA ASP A 250 9.04 15.87 9.97
C ASP A 250 8.88 14.34 10.04
N LEU A 251 7.78 13.80 9.53
CA LEU A 251 7.51 12.36 9.48
C LEU A 251 8.51 11.64 8.58
N VAL A 252 8.82 12.20 7.43
CA VAL A 252 9.83 11.64 6.52
C VAL A 252 11.22 11.67 7.15
N ALA A 253 11.59 12.78 7.82
CA ALA A 253 12.86 12.86 8.54
C ALA A 253 12.95 11.84 9.68
N ALA A 254 11.84 11.62 10.41
CA ALA A 254 11.75 10.60 11.44
C ALA A 254 11.87 9.19 10.86
N ALA A 255 11.21 8.89 9.73
CA ALA A 255 11.36 7.62 9.04
C ALA A 255 12.81 7.34 8.62
N VAL A 256 13.49 8.35 8.05
CA VAL A 256 14.91 8.27 7.66
C VAL A 256 15.80 8.02 8.87
N ALA A 257 15.54 8.69 10.00
CA ALA A 257 16.30 8.51 11.24
C ALA A 257 16.13 7.13 11.87
N GLN A 258 14.96 6.49 11.65
CA GLN A 258 14.67 5.13 12.15
C GLN A 258 15.32 4.01 11.32
N VAL A 259 15.83 4.30 10.10
CA VAL A 259 16.49 3.27 9.28
C VAL A 259 17.69 2.70 10.04
N PRO A 260 17.71 1.37 10.31
CA PRO A 260 18.79 0.75 11.06
C PRO A 260 20.14 0.92 10.37
N ALA A 261 21.22 0.95 11.16
CA ALA A 261 22.58 0.95 10.62
C ALA A 261 22.88 -0.41 9.97
N CYS A 262 22.98 -0.43 8.64
CA CYS A 262 23.26 -1.62 7.83
C CYS A 262 23.90 -1.20 6.49
N PRO A 263 24.52 -2.11 5.73
CA PRO A 263 25.27 -1.75 4.52
C PRO A 263 24.47 -0.98 3.47
N GLY A 264 23.16 -1.25 3.32
CA GLY A 264 22.28 -0.59 2.34
C GLY A 264 21.53 0.64 2.86
N ALA A 265 21.75 1.06 4.11
CA ALA A 265 20.96 2.10 4.79
C ALA A 265 20.92 3.44 4.01
N ASP A 266 22.05 3.90 3.50
CA ASP A 266 22.12 5.20 2.80
C ASP A 266 21.31 5.22 1.51
N ASN A 267 21.30 4.10 0.77
CA ASN A 267 20.48 3.97 -0.43
C ASN A 267 18.99 3.99 -0.10
N LEU A 268 18.57 3.33 0.98
CA LEU A 268 17.18 3.34 1.41
C LEU A 268 16.75 4.72 1.92
N LYS A 269 17.61 5.40 2.70
CA LYS A 269 17.35 6.78 3.15
C LYS A 269 17.16 7.74 1.97
N ALA A 270 18.02 7.63 0.95
CA ALA A 270 17.90 8.43 -0.28
C ALA A 270 16.61 8.10 -1.06
N LEU A 271 16.21 6.83 -1.12
CA LEU A 271 14.96 6.41 -1.73
C LEU A 271 13.75 6.99 -0.99
N ILE A 272 13.70 6.90 0.33
CA ILE A 272 12.62 7.46 1.16
C ILE A 272 12.51 8.97 0.94
N ALA A 273 13.63 9.70 1.00
CA ALA A 273 13.65 11.14 0.78
C ALA A 273 13.20 11.52 -0.65
N GLY A 274 13.61 10.76 -1.67
CA GLY A 274 13.21 10.99 -3.05
C GLY A 274 11.73 10.70 -3.33
N GLU A 275 11.17 9.64 -2.74
CA GLU A 275 9.74 9.34 -2.87
C GLU A 275 8.88 10.39 -2.15
N SER A 276 9.32 10.90 -1.00
CA SER A 276 8.59 11.96 -0.29
C SER A 276 8.48 13.25 -1.09
N ALA A 277 9.53 13.62 -1.81
CA ALA A 277 9.51 14.79 -2.71
C ALA A 277 8.51 14.63 -3.87
N ARG A 278 8.24 13.38 -4.31
CA ARG A 278 7.25 13.08 -5.36
C ARG A 278 5.81 13.11 -4.83
N ILE A 279 5.62 12.88 -3.55
CA ILE A 279 4.30 12.83 -2.93
C ILE A 279 3.78 14.24 -2.63
N LEU A 280 4.67 15.21 -2.44
CA LEU A 280 4.31 16.62 -2.24
C LEU A 280 3.66 17.19 -3.53
N PRO A 281 2.52 17.92 -3.41
CA PRO A 281 1.97 18.68 -4.53
C PRO A 281 3.02 19.65 -5.10
N LYS A 282 3.06 19.79 -6.42
CA LYS A 282 4.09 20.59 -7.14
C LYS A 282 4.24 22.03 -6.64
N GLY A 283 3.17 22.62 -6.11
CA GLY A 283 3.18 23.96 -5.54
C GLY A 283 3.88 24.11 -4.18
N LEU A 284 4.14 22.98 -3.47
CA LEU A 284 4.79 22.96 -2.16
C LEU A 284 6.24 22.45 -2.21
N ALA A 285 6.67 21.90 -3.35
CA ALA A 285 8.02 21.36 -3.55
C ALA A 285 9.09 22.44 -3.80
N GLY A 286 8.70 23.70 -4.03
CA GLY A 286 9.58 24.81 -4.41
C GLY A 286 9.68 25.96 -3.40
N GLY A 287 9.19 25.81 -2.16
CA GLY A 287 9.25 26.86 -1.14
C GLY A 287 10.60 26.91 -0.43
N GLU A 288 11.57 27.62 -0.98
CA GLU A 288 12.52 28.37 -0.18
C GLU A 288 11.73 29.44 0.59
N VAL A 289 11.72 29.36 1.91
CA VAL A 289 11.43 30.48 2.81
C VAL A 289 12.69 30.81 3.57
#